data_24878cd11e563835cbca2f3ca49a65a7
#
_entry.id   24878cd11e563835cbca2f3ca49a65a7
#
_cell.length_a   1.000
_cell.length_b   1.000
_cell.length_c   1.000
_cell.angle_alpha   90.00
_cell.angle_beta   90.00
_cell.angle_gamma   90.00
#
_symmetry.space_group_name_H-M   'P 1'
#
loop_
_entity.id
_entity.type
_entity.pdbx_description
1 polymer ?
#
loop_
_entity_poly.entity_id
_entity_poly.type
_entity_poly.pdbx_seq_one_letter_code
_entity_poly.pdbx_strand_id
1 'polypeptide(L)'
;MYADEKRSIINKLLKINNFTFDFEQITRGKTETGNCFLVFDNKLKCNYIDKNQKEIIINKKTLVVMQKRYDKIYFYPISKSPFVKILSKKTLIRLIEESNLETNDNISLTYIDENKKKIEVFFEKKDYDLIGWKIEDEFKNEIFFSLRIQNTNIDIDNDIFKIPSIN
;
A
#
# COMPACT_ATOMS: atom_id res chain seq x y z
N MET A 1 18.04 17.02 9.64
CA MET A 1 17.22 17.92 8.84
C MET A 1 16.36 17.13 7.87
N TYR A 2 15.36 17.76 7.31
CA TYR A 2 14.33 17.08 6.50
C TYR A 2 14.91 16.35 5.29
N ALA A 3 15.92 16.93 4.62
CA ALA A 3 16.55 16.30 3.47
C ALA A 3 17.26 14.99 3.84
N ASP A 4 17.82 14.92 5.03
CA ASP A 4 18.50 13.71 5.51
C ASP A 4 17.52 12.60 5.84
N GLU A 5 16.36 12.95 6.40
CA GLU A 5 15.33 11.96 6.71
C GLU A 5 14.72 11.37 5.42
N LYS A 6 14.43 12.23 4.43
CA LYS A 6 13.97 11.74 3.12
C LYS A 6 14.99 10.82 2.47
N ARG A 7 16.26 11.20 2.52
CA ARG A 7 17.34 10.39 1.96
C ARG A 7 17.43 9.03 2.64
N SER A 8 17.30 9.00 3.97
CA SER A 8 17.35 7.74 4.72
C SER A 8 16.20 6.83 4.35
N ILE A 9 15.00 7.39 4.20
CA ILE A 9 13.82 6.63 3.77
C ILE A 9 14.04 6.06 2.37
N ILE A 10 14.51 6.89 1.43
CA ILE A 10 14.75 6.48 0.05
C ILE A 10 15.83 5.40 -0.02
N ASN A 11 16.93 5.59 0.72
CA ASN A 11 18.00 4.59 0.75
C ASN A 11 17.52 3.24 1.25
N LYS A 12 16.65 3.23 2.25
CA LYS A 12 16.05 1.99 2.74
C LYS A 12 15.16 1.35 1.69
N LEU A 13 14.31 2.14 1.04
CA LEU A 13 13.42 1.65 -0.03
C LEU A 13 14.19 1.04 -1.19
N LEU A 14 15.32 1.63 -1.57
CA LEU A 14 16.14 1.11 -2.67
C LEU A 14 16.67 -0.29 -2.41
N LYS A 15 16.78 -0.68 -1.15
CA LYS A 15 17.26 -2.00 -0.74
C LYS A 15 16.15 -3.04 -0.61
N ILE A 16 14.89 -2.61 -0.64
CA ILE A 16 13.75 -3.50 -0.45
C ILE A 16 13.18 -3.90 -1.82
N ASN A 17 13.15 -5.19 -2.11
CA ASN A 17 12.53 -5.74 -3.30
C ASN A 17 11.12 -6.24 -3.03
N ASN A 18 10.91 -6.77 -1.83
CA ASN A 18 9.60 -7.24 -1.41
C ASN A 18 9.47 -7.15 0.10
N PHE A 19 8.24 -7.15 0.58
CA PHE A 19 7.97 -7.25 2.01
C PHE A 19 6.57 -7.79 2.27
N THR A 20 6.41 -8.37 3.47
CA THR A 20 5.11 -8.84 3.95
C THR A 20 4.69 -7.98 5.13
N PHE A 21 3.40 -7.78 5.29
CA PHE A 21 2.91 -6.94 6.37
C PHE A 21 1.49 -7.32 6.79
N ASP A 22 1.19 -7.05 8.05
CA ASP A 22 -0.18 -7.06 8.57
C ASP A 22 -0.73 -5.64 8.46
N PHE A 23 -2.03 -5.51 8.26
CA PHE A 23 -2.64 -4.18 8.11
C PHE A 23 -3.96 -4.05 8.84
N GLU A 24 -4.30 -2.80 9.11
CA GLU A 24 -5.62 -2.37 9.54
C GLU A 24 -6.06 -1.21 8.65
N GLN A 25 -7.23 -1.32 8.06
CA GLN A 25 -7.79 -0.29 7.19
C GLN A 25 -9.07 0.25 7.81
N ILE A 26 -9.17 1.56 7.96
CA ILE A 26 -10.34 2.22 8.52
C ILE A 26 -10.94 3.12 7.45
N THR A 27 -12.20 2.87 7.11
CA THR A 27 -12.96 3.66 6.16
C THR A 27 -14.36 3.85 6.70
N ARG A 28 -14.77 5.11 6.89
CA ARG A 28 -16.13 5.45 7.36
C ARG A 28 -16.49 4.73 8.67
N GLY A 29 -15.54 4.64 9.59
CA GLY A 29 -15.73 3.95 10.87
C GLY A 29 -15.70 2.43 10.80
N LYS A 30 -15.59 1.87 9.61
CA LYS A 30 -15.45 0.43 9.42
C LYS A 30 -13.98 0.03 9.43
N THR A 31 -13.64 -0.96 10.25
CA THR A 31 -12.27 -1.48 10.35
C THR A 31 -12.18 -2.82 9.64
N GLU A 32 -11.18 -2.94 8.76
CA GLU A 32 -10.83 -4.20 8.11
C GLU A 32 -9.38 -4.53 8.42
N THR A 33 -9.08 -5.80 8.61
CA THR A 33 -7.73 -6.28 8.90
C THR A 33 -7.34 -7.40 7.96
N GLY A 34 -6.05 -7.64 7.85
CA GLY A 34 -5.54 -8.72 7.01
C GLY A 34 -4.04 -8.71 6.91
N ASN A 35 -3.53 -9.41 5.93
CA ASN A 35 -2.10 -9.49 5.64
C ASN A 35 -1.85 -9.39 4.14
N CYS A 36 -0.69 -8.88 3.79
CA CYS A 36 -0.33 -8.66 2.40
C CYS A 36 1.10 -9.10 2.09
N PHE A 37 1.29 -9.47 0.82
CA PHE A 37 2.60 -9.66 0.19
C PHE A 37 2.74 -8.60 -0.89
N LEU A 38 3.83 -7.85 -0.87
CA LEU A 38 4.12 -6.86 -1.90
C LEU A 38 5.48 -7.13 -2.53
N VAL A 39 5.50 -7.20 -3.85
CA VAL A 39 6.74 -7.30 -4.62
C VAL A 39 6.80 -6.10 -5.58
N PHE A 40 7.84 -5.30 -5.45
CA PHE A 40 8.06 -4.19 -6.37
C PHE A 40 8.48 -4.73 -7.74
N ASP A 41 7.95 -4.21 -8.84
CA ASP A 41 6.89 -3.21 -8.88
C ASP A 41 5.55 -3.89 -9.18
N ASN A 42 4.49 -3.34 -8.62
CA ASN A 42 3.10 -3.62 -9.05
C ASN A 42 2.61 -5.07 -8.86
N LYS A 43 3.10 -5.74 -7.83
CA LYS A 43 2.56 -7.04 -7.42
C LYS A 43 2.16 -6.99 -5.97
N LEU A 44 0.90 -7.29 -5.70
CA LEU A 44 0.34 -7.26 -4.35
C LEU A 44 -0.66 -8.39 -4.21
N LYS A 45 -0.65 -9.04 -3.05
CA LYS A 45 -1.72 -9.95 -2.66
C LYS A 45 -2.08 -9.66 -1.22
N CYS A 46 -3.35 -9.36 -0.97
CA CYS A 46 -3.87 -9.14 0.37
C CYS A 46 -4.99 -10.11 0.67
N ASN A 47 -4.92 -10.71 1.86
CA ASN A 47 -5.96 -11.58 2.39
C ASN A 47 -6.63 -10.83 3.55
N TYR A 48 -7.93 -10.53 3.41
CA TYR A 48 -8.72 -9.87 4.44
C TYR A 48 -9.28 -10.91 5.40
N ILE A 49 -9.27 -10.58 6.68
CA ILE A 49 -9.87 -11.44 7.71
C ILE A 49 -11.31 -10.98 7.87
N ASP A 50 -12.20 -11.52 7.04
CA ASP A 50 -13.63 -11.17 7.06
C ASP A 50 -14.50 -12.38 6.71
N LYS A 51 -15.82 -12.19 6.84
CA LYS A 51 -16.80 -13.26 6.56
C LYS A 51 -16.84 -13.64 5.08
N ASN A 52 -16.52 -12.69 4.21
CA ASN A 52 -16.61 -12.88 2.76
C ASN A 52 -15.34 -13.50 2.19
N GLN A 53 -14.30 -13.65 3.02
CA GLN A 53 -13.00 -14.14 2.58
C GLN A 53 -12.49 -13.33 1.40
N LYS A 54 -12.49 -11.99 1.59
CA LYS A 54 -12.04 -11.07 0.56
C LYS A 54 -10.54 -11.21 0.33
N GLU A 55 -10.17 -11.24 -0.93
CA GLU A 55 -8.77 -11.30 -1.37
C GLU A 55 -8.56 -10.30 -2.48
N ILE A 56 -7.46 -9.56 -2.41
CA ILE A 56 -7.09 -8.60 -3.45
C ILE A 56 -5.78 -9.07 -4.08
N ILE A 57 -5.76 -9.12 -5.40
CA ILE A 57 -4.54 -9.39 -6.16
C ILE A 57 -4.32 -8.24 -7.14
N ILE A 58 -3.10 -7.70 -7.12
CA ILE A 58 -2.66 -6.75 -8.13
C ILE A 58 -1.48 -7.38 -8.84
N ASN A 59 -1.57 -7.44 -10.16
CA ASN A 59 -0.48 -7.90 -11.01
C ASN A 59 -0.35 -6.96 -12.19
N LYS A 60 0.72 -6.18 -12.20
CA LYS A 60 1.02 -5.15 -13.20
C LYS A 60 -0.08 -4.08 -13.24
N LYS A 61 -1.01 -4.15 -14.19
CA LYS A 61 -2.04 -3.14 -14.38
C LYS A 61 -3.44 -3.59 -13.95
N THR A 62 -3.57 -4.81 -13.51
CA THR A 62 -4.87 -5.41 -13.18
C THR A 62 -5.05 -5.56 -11.69
N LEU A 63 -6.16 -5.06 -11.20
CA LEU A 63 -6.62 -5.24 -9.83
C LEU A 63 -7.78 -6.21 -9.84
N VAL A 64 -7.69 -7.26 -9.03
CA VAL A 64 -8.76 -8.24 -8.87
C VAL A 64 -9.19 -8.26 -7.41
N VAL A 65 -10.50 -8.16 -7.19
CA VAL A 65 -11.08 -8.33 -5.86
C VAL A 65 -11.95 -9.58 -5.90
N MET A 66 -11.64 -10.53 -5.03
CA MET A 66 -12.39 -11.78 -4.92
C MET A 66 -13.12 -11.85 -3.59
N GLN A 67 -14.35 -12.30 -3.65
CA GLN A 67 -15.11 -12.69 -2.46
C GLN A 67 -15.29 -14.21 -2.55
N LYS A 68 -14.34 -14.93 -1.99
CA LYS A 68 -14.27 -16.39 -2.14
C LYS A 68 -15.49 -17.11 -1.62
N ARG A 69 -16.10 -16.60 -0.55
CA ARG A 69 -17.33 -17.18 0.01
C ARG A 69 -18.45 -17.27 -1.00
N TYR A 70 -18.51 -16.32 -1.94
CA TYR A 70 -19.59 -16.23 -2.92
C TYR A 70 -19.14 -16.55 -4.35
N ASP A 71 -17.91 -16.99 -4.51
CA ASP A 71 -17.30 -17.24 -5.83
C ASP A 71 -17.41 -16.04 -6.77
N LYS A 72 -17.29 -14.82 -6.21
CA LYS A 72 -17.37 -13.59 -7.00
C LYS A 72 -16.00 -13.02 -7.24
N ILE A 73 -15.76 -12.60 -8.49
CA ILE A 73 -14.51 -12.02 -8.94
C ILE A 73 -14.83 -10.72 -9.69
N TYR A 74 -14.16 -9.64 -9.27
CA TYR A 74 -14.32 -8.32 -9.88
C TYR A 74 -12.96 -7.84 -10.37
N PHE A 75 -12.94 -7.30 -11.58
CA PHE A 75 -11.73 -6.76 -12.21
C PHE A 75 -11.81 -5.25 -12.28
N TYR A 76 -10.75 -4.57 -11.91
CA TYR A 76 -10.66 -3.12 -11.91
C TYR A 76 -9.31 -2.67 -12.46
N PRO A 77 -9.22 -1.46 -13.05
CA PRO A 77 -7.91 -0.88 -13.34
C PRO A 77 -7.18 -0.56 -12.03
N ILE A 78 -5.87 -0.65 -12.05
CA ILE A 78 -5.00 -0.42 -10.88
C ILE A 78 -5.22 0.97 -10.26
N SER A 79 -5.61 1.95 -11.08
CA SER A 79 -5.89 3.31 -10.63
C SER A 79 -7.00 3.41 -9.58
N LYS A 80 -7.83 2.38 -9.46
CA LYS A 80 -8.89 2.31 -8.45
C LYS A 80 -8.40 1.76 -7.11
N SER A 81 -7.15 1.31 -7.04
CA SER A 81 -6.60 0.75 -5.81
C SER A 81 -6.10 1.84 -4.87
N PRO A 82 -6.38 1.74 -3.55
CA PRO A 82 -5.75 2.62 -2.58
C PRO A 82 -4.25 2.39 -2.44
N PHE A 83 -3.74 1.29 -3.02
CA PHE A 83 -2.32 0.95 -2.96
C PHE A 83 -1.50 1.52 -4.12
N VAL A 84 -2.14 2.15 -5.12
CA VAL A 84 -1.48 2.51 -6.38
C VAL A 84 -0.21 3.35 -6.19
N LYS A 85 -0.18 4.22 -5.18
CA LYS A 85 0.94 5.13 -4.95
C LYS A 85 2.15 4.44 -4.33
N ILE A 86 1.98 3.27 -3.73
CA ILE A 86 3.08 2.55 -3.08
C ILE A 86 3.56 1.33 -3.86
N LEU A 87 2.89 0.97 -4.95
CA LEU A 87 3.18 -0.26 -5.69
C LEU A 87 4.41 -0.14 -6.59
N SER A 88 4.75 1.06 -7.01
CA SER A 88 5.93 1.32 -7.84
C SER A 88 6.96 2.05 -7.01
N LYS A 89 8.15 1.50 -6.96
CA LYS A 89 9.27 2.11 -6.22
C LYS A 89 9.58 3.50 -6.75
N LYS A 90 9.60 3.68 -8.07
CA LYS A 90 9.84 4.97 -8.70
C LYS A 90 8.80 6.01 -8.31
N THR A 91 7.51 5.64 -8.33
CA THR A 91 6.41 6.52 -7.94
C THR A 91 6.51 6.91 -6.48
N LEU A 92 6.78 5.93 -5.62
CA LEU A 92 6.90 6.17 -4.18
C LEU A 92 8.07 7.10 -3.85
N ILE A 93 9.22 6.88 -4.47
CA ILE A 93 10.39 7.74 -4.27
C ILE A 93 10.09 9.18 -4.71
N ARG A 94 9.45 9.34 -5.86
CA ARG A 94 9.07 10.67 -6.36
C ARG A 94 8.09 11.36 -5.39
N LEU A 95 7.12 10.62 -4.87
CA LEU A 95 6.20 11.14 -3.87
C LEU A 95 6.97 11.63 -2.64
N ILE A 96 7.92 10.84 -2.16
CA ILE A 96 8.76 11.22 -1.00
C ILE A 96 9.53 12.52 -1.30
N GLU A 97 10.16 12.59 -2.46
CA GLU A 97 10.97 13.78 -2.84
C GLU A 97 10.13 15.04 -2.93
N GLU A 98 8.92 14.95 -3.46
CA GLU A 98 8.04 16.09 -3.70
C GLU A 98 7.13 16.44 -2.51
N SER A 99 7.13 15.63 -1.46
CA SER A 99 6.27 15.83 -0.30
C SER A 99 6.81 16.84 0.70
N ASN A 100 5.91 17.37 1.55
CA ASN A 100 6.27 18.14 2.72
C ASN A 100 6.43 17.21 3.90
N LEU A 101 7.56 17.33 4.60
CA LEU A 101 7.89 16.47 5.72
C LEU A 101 7.62 17.18 7.05
N GLU A 102 6.93 16.48 7.95
CA GLU A 102 6.77 16.88 9.35
C GLU A 102 7.22 15.72 10.23
N THR A 103 7.88 16.05 11.32
CA THR A 103 8.33 15.06 12.30
C THR A 103 7.67 15.34 13.63
N ASN A 104 6.82 14.43 14.06
CA ASN A 104 6.19 14.42 15.38
C ASN A 104 6.53 13.10 16.06
N ASP A 105 5.54 12.31 16.43
CA ASP A 105 5.76 10.94 16.90
C ASP A 105 6.30 10.05 15.77
N ASN A 106 5.91 10.33 14.55
CA ASN A 106 6.34 9.65 13.34
C ASN A 106 6.80 10.68 12.32
N ILE A 107 7.40 10.21 11.23
CA ILE A 107 7.67 11.05 10.06
C ILE A 107 6.45 11.01 9.17
N SER A 108 5.88 12.17 8.89
CA SER A 108 4.70 12.33 8.04
C SER A 108 5.10 13.07 6.75
N LEU A 109 4.81 12.47 5.62
CA LEU A 109 5.04 13.08 4.31
C LEU A 109 3.71 13.37 3.66
N THR A 110 3.46 14.65 3.37
CA THR A 110 2.22 15.10 2.76
C THR A 110 2.47 15.50 1.30
N TYR A 111 1.70 14.91 0.42
CA TYR A 111 1.78 15.13 -1.01
C TYR A 111 0.40 15.48 -1.55
N ILE A 112 0.35 16.50 -2.42
CA ILE A 112 -0.88 16.89 -3.12
C ILE A 112 -0.71 16.46 -4.58
N ASP A 113 -1.59 15.58 -5.06
CA ASP A 113 -1.48 15.09 -6.42
C ASP A 113 -2.05 16.10 -7.44
N GLU A 114 -1.95 15.75 -8.72
CA GLU A 114 -2.42 16.58 -9.83
C GLU A 114 -3.93 16.84 -9.80
N ASN A 115 -4.69 15.95 -9.14
CA ASN A 115 -6.14 16.10 -8.93
C ASN A 115 -6.47 16.83 -7.63
N LYS A 116 -5.47 17.44 -6.99
CA LYS A 116 -5.56 18.14 -5.71
C LYS A 116 -5.99 17.25 -4.55
N LYS A 117 -5.79 15.94 -4.67
CA LYS A 117 -6.04 15.01 -3.59
C LYS A 117 -4.82 14.93 -2.68
N LYS A 118 -5.08 14.95 -1.39
CA LYS A 118 -4.04 14.88 -0.37
C LYS A 118 -3.71 13.44 -0.05
N ILE A 119 -2.42 13.12 -0.08
CA ILE A 119 -1.91 11.82 0.30
C ILE A 119 -0.91 12.04 1.42
N GLU A 120 -1.08 11.33 2.53
CA GLU A 120 -0.13 11.35 3.64
C GLU A 120 0.46 9.96 3.78
N VAL A 121 1.79 9.88 3.88
CA VAL A 121 2.50 8.62 4.07
C VAL A 121 3.32 8.74 5.35
N PHE A 122 3.27 7.69 6.18
CA PHE A 122 3.88 7.70 7.51
C PHE A 122 5.01 6.68 7.60
N PHE A 123 6.12 7.12 8.20
CA PHE A 123 7.29 6.28 8.42
C PHE A 123 7.71 6.34 9.89
N GLU A 124 8.26 5.24 10.38
CA GLU A 124 8.81 5.16 11.72
C GLU A 124 10.09 5.98 11.80
N LYS A 125 10.25 6.78 12.87
CA LYS A 125 11.46 7.57 13.09
C LYS A 125 12.70 6.71 13.35
N LYS A 126 12.49 5.60 14.03
CA LYS A 126 13.57 4.77 14.56
C LYS A 126 14.28 4.00 13.44
N ASP A 127 13.52 3.43 12.52
CA ASP A 127 14.07 2.54 11.50
C ASP A 127 13.64 2.89 10.07
N TYR A 128 12.81 3.93 9.91
CA TYR A 128 12.28 4.38 8.61
C TYR A 128 11.38 3.36 7.91
N ASP A 129 10.80 2.42 8.66
CA ASP A 129 9.80 1.53 8.09
C ASP A 129 8.54 2.29 7.73
N LEU A 130 7.94 1.91 6.61
CA LEU A 130 6.61 2.38 6.23
C LEU A 130 5.61 1.84 7.24
N ILE A 131 4.80 2.71 7.84
CA ILE A 131 3.81 2.32 8.84
C ILE A 131 2.38 2.66 8.46
N GLY A 132 2.17 3.33 7.35
CA GLY A 132 0.82 3.59 6.90
C GLY A 132 0.69 4.74 5.93
N TRP A 133 -0.53 4.97 5.51
CA TRP A 133 -0.87 6.13 4.69
C TRP A 133 -2.33 6.49 4.89
N LYS A 134 -2.65 7.70 4.48
CA LYS A 134 -4.00 8.24 4.52
C LYS A 134 -4.29 8.84 3.15
N ILE A 135 -5.39 8.42 2.55
CA ILE A 135 -5.83 8.91 1.26
C ILE A 135 -7.31 9.24 1.31
N GLU A 136 -7.79 9.95 0.30
CA GLU A 136 -9.19 10.29 0.14
C GLU A 136 -9.71 9.61 -1.12
N ASP A 137 -10.86 8.93 -1.03
CA ASP A 137 -11.48 8.27 -2.19
C ASP A 137 -12.26 9.27 -3.06
N GLU A 138 -12.91 8.76 -4.11
CA GLU A 138 -13.68 9.58 -5.06
C GLU A 138 -14.85 10.33 -4.39
N PHE A 139 -15.36 9.81 -3.28
CA PHE A 139 -16.49 10.38 -2.54
C PHE A 139 -16.04 11.21 -1.33
N LYS A 140 -14.76 11.58 -1.28
CA LYS A 140 -14.13 12.31 -0.19
C LYS A 140 -14.14 11.57 1.15
N ASN A 141 -14.27 10.25 1.13
CA ASN A 141 -14.09 9.43 2.31
C ASN A 141 -12.61 9.25 2.57
N GLU A 142 -12.22 9.45 3.82
CA GLU A 142 -10.86 9.23 4.24
C GLU A 142 -10.62 7.73 4.46
N ILE A 143 -9.56 7.21 3.85
CA ILE A 143 -9.11 5.85 4.06
C ILE A 143 -7.79 5.93 4.81
N PHE A 144 -7.78 5.41 6.03
CA PHE A 144 -6.58 5.33 6.85
C PHE A 144 -6.11 3.88 6.85
N PHE A 145 -4.87 3.69 6.41
CA PHE A 145 -4.27 2.37 6.32
C PHE A 145 -3.02 2.34 7.19
N SER A 146 -3.02 1.47 8.20
CA SER A 146 -1.84 1.26 9.03
C SER A 146 -1.30 -0.14 8.79
N LEU A 147 0.02 -0.29 8.80
CA LEU A 147 0.65 -1.56 8.54
C LEU A 147 1.83 -1.80 9.47
N ARG A 148 2.18 -3.06 9.61
CA ARG A 148 3.36 -3.49 10.33
C ARG A 148 4.11 -4.50 9.47
N ILE A 149 5.32 -4.14 9.06
CA ILE A 149 6.16 -4.99 8.24
C ILE A 149 6.62 -6.18 9.05
N GLN A 150 6.43 -7.39 8.52
CA GLN A 150 6.83 -8.63 9.16
C GLN A 150 8.16 -9.14 8.62
N ASN A 151 8.33 -9.10 7.30
CA ASN A 151 9.55 -9.60 6.64
C ASN A 151 9.88 -8.73 5.45
N THR A 152 11.18 -8.61 5.13
CA THR A 152 11.65 -7.94 3.93
C THR A 152 12.59 -8.85 3.16
N ASN A 153 12.55 -8.76 1.83
CA ASN A 153 13.46 -9.48 0.93
C ASN A 153 13.50 -10.98 1.17
N ILE A 154 12.32 -11.59 1.30
CA ILE A 154 12.18 -13.05 1.40
C ILE A 154 11.86 -13.65 0.04
N ASP A 155 12.01 -14.95 -0.09
CA ASP A 155 11.56 -15.66 -1.28
C ASP A 155 10.04 -15.70 -1.31
N ILE A 156 9.45 -15.14 -2.36
CA ILE A 156 8.01 -15.14 -2.57
C ILE A 156 7.73 -15.82 -3.91
N ASP A 157 6.88 -16.85 -3.88
CA ASP A 157 6.44 -17.52 -5.10
C ASP A 157 5.57 -16.57 -5.94
N ASN A 158 5.99 -16.30 -7.17
CA ASN A 158 5.26 -15.42 -8.07
C ASN A 158 3.85 -15.93 -8.41
N ASP A 159 3.60 -17.22 -8.25
CA ASP A 159 2.29 -17.80 -8.53
C ASP A 159 1.20 -17.27 -7.62
N ILE A 160 1.54 -16.73 -6.44
CA ILE A 160 0.54 -16.15 -5.54
C ILE A 160 -0.13 -14.91 -6.14
N PHE A 161 0.51 -14.24 -7.10
CA PHE A 161 -0.01 -13.04 -7.77
C PHE A 161 -0.75 -13.35 -9.06
N LYS A 162 -0.93 -14.63 -9.37
CA LYS A 162 -1.59 -15.04 -10.60
C LYS A 162 -3.05 -14.60 -10.61
N ILE A 163 -3.43 -13.91 -11.68
CA ILE A 163 -4.81 -13.48 -11.86
C ILE A 163 -5.66 -14.68 -12.23
N PRO A 164 -6.76 -14.95 -11.51
CA PRO A 164 -7.63 -16.08 -11.85
C PRO A 164 -8.28 -15.87 -13.21
N SER A 165 -8.38 -16.96 -13.97
CA SER A 165 -9.06 -16.93 -15.26
C SER A 165 -10.57 -17.02 -15.05
N ILE A 166 -11.33 -16.31 -15.88
CA ILE A 166 -12.78 -16.43 -15.93
C ILE A 166 -13.11 -17.52 -16.94
N ASN A 167 -13.80 -18.56 -16.48
CA ASN A 167 -14.31 -19.61 -17.37
C ASN A 167 -15.75 -19.32 -17.73
#